data_4705507b692cc3f7d57aa037f4c12d51
#
_entry.id   4705507b692cc3f7d57aa037f4c12d51
#
_cell.length_a   1.000
_cell.length_b   1.000
_cell.length_c   1.000
_cell.angle_alpha   90.00
_cell.angle_beta   90.00
_cell.angle_gamma   90.00
#
_symmetry.space_group_name_H-M   'P 1'
#
loop_
_entity.id
_entity.type
_entity.pdbx_description
1 polymer ?
#
loop_
_entity_poly.entity_id
_entity_poly.type
_entity_poly.pdbx_seq_one_letter_code
_entity_poly.pdbx_strand_id
1 'polypeptide(L)'
;SSDLYRQDEEYATQQAAKVLEEVGLTEYKDWKAGNLPYGLQRKVEIARALAANPKILLLDEPAAGMNPAETWSLLEFIQRINKSGHTIVVIEHDMKFVMNLCDYIMVLSFGEKICEGTPDVVKSDKKVQEAYFGRGTIQKSNER
;
A
#
# COMPACT_ATOMS: atom_id res chain seq x y z
N SER A 1 -18.05 25.50 27.40
CA SER A 1 -18.24 24.56 26.27
C SER A 1 -17.49 24.97 25.01
N SER A 2 -17.33 26.28 24.72
CA SER A 2 -16.59 26.75 23.51
C SER A 2 -15.08 26.50 23.58
N ASP A 3 -14.47 26.56 24.76
CA ASP A 3 -13.03 26.36 24.93
C ASP A 3 -12.62 24.89 24.79
N LEU A 4 -13.44 23.96 25.23
CA LEU A 4 -13.24 22.52 25.01
C LEU A 4 -13.31 22.17 23.50
N TYR A 5 -14.26 22.75 22.79
CA TYR A 5 -14.40 22.56 21.34
C TYR A 5 -13.17 23.06 20.57
N ARG A 6 -12.63 24.23 20.95
CA ARG A 6 -11.42 24.79 20.35
C ARG A 6 -10.19 23.92 20.63
N GLN A 7 -10.03 23.41 21.85
CA GLN A 7 -8.92 22.54 22.22
C GLN A 7 -8.96 21.22 21.44
N ASP A 8 -10.16 20.63 21.26
CA ASP A 8 -10.33 19.40 20.47
C ASP A 8 -10.03 19.63 18.99
N GLU A 9 -10.43 20.78 18.44
CA GLU A 9 -10.17 21.16 17.04
C GLU A 9 -8.68 21.42 16.79
N GLU A 10 -8.00 22.13 17.71
CA GLU A 10 -6.55 22.35 17.64
C GLU A 10 -5.78 21.03 17.74
N TYR A 11 -6.20 20.14 18.64
CA TYR A 11 -5.57 18.82 18.79
C TYR A 11 -5.75 17.97 17.51
N ALA A 12 -6.95 17.92 16.96
CA ALA A 12 -7.22 17.20 15.71
C ALA A 12 -6.40 17.76 14.54
N THR A 13 -6.28 19.09 14.43
CA THR A 13 -5.46 19.76 13.41
C THR A 13 -3.98 19.40 13.54
N GLN A 14 -3.46 19.38 14.77
CA GLN A 14 -2.08 19.01 15.03
C GLN A 14 -1.80 17.53 14.70
N GLN A 15 -2.73 16.62 15.02
CA GLN A 15 -2.60 15.22 14.67
C GLN A 15 -2.63 15.01 13.15
N ALA A 16 -3.53 15.68 12.44
CA ALA A 16 -3.59 15.65 10.98
C ALA A 16 -2.27 16.15 10.35
N ALA A 17 -1.72 17.27 10.86
CA ALA A 17 -0.44 17.81 10.39
C ALA A 17 0.72 16.81 10.57
N LYS A 18 0.78 16.12 11.71
CA LYS A 18 1.81 15.09 11.98
C LYS A 18 1.70 13.92 10.99
N VAL A 19 0.49 13.43 10.74
CA VAL A 19 0.29 12.35 9.76
C VAL A 19 0.71 12.79 8.36
N LEU A 20 0.32 13.98 7.92
CA LEU A 20 0.72 14.51 6.62
C LEU A 20 2.24 14.65 6.48
N GLU A 21 2.94 15.07 7.55
CA GLU A 21 4.40 15.14 7.58
C GLU A 21 5.02 13.74 7.49
N GLU A 22 4.55 12.80 8.31
CA GLU A 22 5.01 11.40 8.31
C GLU A 22 4.93 10.76 6.92
N VAL A 23 3.82 10.96 6.22
CA VAL A 23 3.59 10.39 4.90
C VAL A 23 4.06 11.26 3.73
N GLY A 24 4.59 12.46 4.00
CA GLY A 24 5.13 13.36 2.97
C GLY A 24 4.09 14.05 2.12
N LEU A 25 2.93 14.37 2.69
CA LEU A 25 1.81 15.06 2.01
C LEU A 25 1.56 16.48 2.53
N THR A 26 2.48 17.08 3.28
CA THR A 26 2.29 18.39 3.91
C THR A 26 1.97 19.51 2.92
N GLU A 27 2.53 19.45 1.71
CA GLU A 27 2.27 20.45 0.65
C GLU A 27 0.81 20.48 0.18
N TYR A 28 0.05 19.41 0.40
CA TYR A 28 -1.35 19.28 0.01
C TYR A 28 -2.35 19.59 1.13
N LYS A 29 -1.89 20.01 2.30
CA LYS A 29 -2.72 20.21 3.50
C LYS A 29 -3.95 21.12 3.29
N ASP A 30 -3.81 22.14 2.42
CA ASP A 30 -4.85 23.13 2.14
C ASP A 30 -5.64 22.85 0.85
N TRP A 31 -5.34 21.74 0.16
CA TRP A 31 -6.01 21.34 -1.06
C TRP A 31 -7.34 20.63 -0.74
N LYS A 32 -8.35 20.89 -1.56
CA LYS A 32 -9.58 20.07 -1.53
C LYS A 32 -9.27 18.69 -2.09
N ALA A 33 -9.60 17.64 -1.34
CA ALA A 33 -9.29 16.25 -1.73
C ALA A 33 -9.83 15.90 -3.13
N GLY A 34 -11.02 16.41 -3.51
CA GLY A 34 -11.60 16.19 -4.84
C GLY A 34 -10.84 16.84 -6.00
N ASN A 35 -9.94 17.77 -5.74
CA ASN A 35 -9.13 18.44 -6.76
C ASN A 35 -7.75 17.80 -6.94
N LEU A 36 -7.42 16.79 -6.12
CA LEU A 36 -6.17 16.07 -6.24
C LEU A 36 -6.22 15.05 -7.40
N PRO A 37 -5.09 14.81 -8.09
CA PRO A 37 -4.95 13.67 -8.97
C PRO A 37 -5.28 12.35 -8.25
N TYR A 38 -5.80 11.36 -8.99
CA TYR A 38 -6.29 10.10 -8.43
C TYR A 38 -5.29 9.40 -7.50
N GLY A 39 -4.03 9.31 -7.91
CA GLY A 39 -2.97 8.70 -7.09
C GLY A 39 -2.74 9.42 -5.75
N LEU A 40 -2.89 10.75 -5.72
CA LEU A 40 -2.81 11.53 -4.48
C LEU A 40 -4.07 11.39 -3.62
N GLN A 41 -5.26 11.30 -4.23
CA GLN A 41 -6.49 11.02 -3.48
C GLN A 41 -6.36 9.71 -2.70
N ARG A 42 -5.83 8.66 -3.34
CA ARG A 42 -5.61 7.36 -2.71
C ARG A 42 -4.62 7.45 -1.54
N LYS A 43 -3.54 8.22 -1.69
CA LYS A 43 -2.59 8.48 -0.59
C LYS A 43 -3.24 9.21 0.59
N VAL A 44 -4.11 10.18 0.31
CA VAL A 44 -4.86 10.91 1.35
C VAL A 44 -5.84 9.99 2.08
N GLU A 45 -6.50 9.07 1.39
CA GLU A 45 -7.38 8.07 2.02
C GLU A 45 -6.59 7.17 3.00
N ILE A 46 -5.40 6.72 2.60
CA ILE A 46 -4.51 5.93 3.45
C ILE A 46 -4.02 6.77 4.64
N ALA A 47 -3.61 8.02 4.41
CA ALA A 47 -3.19 8.95 5.48
C ALA A 47 -4.31 9.17 6.50
N ARG A 48 -5.55 9.29 6.05
CA ARG A 48 -6.70 9.40 6.95
C ARG A 48 -6.89 8.17 7.83
N ALA A 49 -6.69 6.97 7.30
CA ALA A 49 -6.72 5.76 8.09
C ALA A 49 -5.60 5.72 9.15
N LEU A 50 -4.41 6.24 8.81
CA LEU A 50 -3.28 6.35 9.75
C LEU A 50 -3.55 7.35 10.89
N ALA A 51 -4.40 8.35 10.69
CA ALA A 51 -4.73 9.32 11.75
C ALA A 51 -5.39 8.67 12.99
N ALA A 52 -5.98 7.48 12.83
CA ALA A 52 -6.48 6.66 13.94
C ALA A 52 -5.35 5.92 14.70
N ASN A 53 -4.09 6.11 14.30
CA ASN A 53 -2.92 5.43 14.86
C ASN A 53 -3.08 3.90 14.98
N PRO A 54 -3.42 3.21 13.89
CA PRO A 54 -3.65 1.77 13.91
C PRO A 54 -2.34 1.01 14.08
N LYS A 55 -2.37 -0.14 14.76
CA LYS A 55 -1.22 -1.06 14.81
C LYS A 55 -1.06 -1.80 13.48
N ILE A 56 -2.17 -2.10 12.82
CA ILE A 56 -2.22 -2.81 11.54
C ILE A 56 -3.09 -2.00 10.58
N LEU A 57 -2.56 -1.70 9.41
CA LEU A 57 -3.26 -1.07 8.30
C LEU A 57 -3.58 -2.11 7.23
N LEU A 58 -4.86 -2.25 6.89
CA LEU A 58 -5.32 -3.16 5.83
C LEU A 58 -5.60 -2.37 4.55
N LEU A 59 -4.97 -2.76 3.46
CA LEU A 59 -5.14 -2.14 2.14
C LEU A 59 -5.66 -3.19 1.16
N ASP A 60 -6.86 -2.97 0.66
CA ASP A 60 -7.50 -3.85 -0.32
C ASP A 60 -7.42 -3.22 -1.71
N GLU A 61 -6.67 -3.86 -2.61
CA GLU A 61 -6.39 -3.43 -3.98
C GLU A 61 -6.02 -1.93 -4.09
N PRO A 62 -5.03 -1.45 -3.30
CA PRO A 62 -4.74 -0.01 -3.23
C PRO A 62 -4.27 0.58 -4.56
N ALA A 63 -3.69 -0.22 -5.46
CA ALA A 63 -3.19 0.21 -6.77
C ALA A 63 -4.23 0.10 -7.90
N ALA A 64 -5.47 -0.28 -7.60
CA ALA A 64 -6.51 -0.46 -8.63
C ALA A 64 -6.73 0.83 -9.44
N GLY A 65 -6.73 0.71 -10.78
CA GLY A 65 -6.97 1.83 -11.68
C GLY A 65 -5.81 2.81 -11.87
N MET A 66 -4.63 2.52 -11.31
CA MET A 66 -3.43 3.34 -11.43
C MET A 66 -2.59 2.95 -12.66
N ASN A 67 -1.95 3.95 -13.28
CA ASN A 67 -0.91 3.73 -14.27
C ASN A 67 0.40 3.25 -13.59
N PRO A 68 1.41 2.75 -14.34
CA PRO A 68 2.64 2.25 -13.76
C PRO A 68 3.41 3.26 -12.89
N ALA A 69 3.41 4.54 -13.26
CA ALA A 69 4.09 5.58 -12.49
C ALA A 69 3.38 5.87 -11.16
N GLU A 70 2.04 5.92 -11.18
CA GLU A 70 1.22 6.07 -9.96
C GLU A 70 1.36 4.86 -9.04
N THR A 71 1.36 3.65 -9.61
CA THR A 71 1.56 2.39 -8.87
C THR A 71 2.91 2.39 -8.16
N TRP A 72 3.99 2.80 -8.83
CA TRP A 72 5.31 2.89 -8.24
C TRP A 72 5.36 3.93 -7.11
N SER A 73 4.79 5.11 -7.35
CA SER A 73 4.69 6.18 -6.36
C SER A 73 3.88 5.76 -5.12
N LEU A 74 2.83 4.95 -5.30
CA LEU A 74 2.06 4.37 -4.20
C LEU A 74 2.90 3.32 -3.42
N LEU A 75 3.66 2.49 -4.12
CA LEU A 75 4.54 1.50 -3.50
C LEU A 75 5.55 2.17 -2.56
N GLU A 76 6.24 3.20 -3.04
CA GLU A 76 7.19 3.98 -2.22
C GLU A 76 6.50 4.64 -1.00
N PHE A 77 5.29 5.14 -1.19
CA PHE A 77 4.48 5.71 -0.13
C PHE A 77 4.14 4.68 0.96
N ILE A 78 3.70 3.47 0.57
CA ILE A 78 3.38 2.39 1.51
C ILE A 78 4.64 1.92 2.24
N GLN A 79 5.78 1.79 1.54
CA GLN A 79 7.07 1.45 2.17
C GLN A 79 7.48 2.49 3.22
N ARG A 80 7.26 3.77 2.95
CA ARG A 80 7.54 4.85 3.92
C ARG A 80 6.71 4.70 5.18
N ILE A 81 5.42 4.40 5.06
CA ILE A 81 4.52 4.15 6.20
C ILE A 81 4.99 2.93 7.00
N ASN A 82 5.36 1.85 6.34
CA ASN A 82 5.89 0.66 7.01
C ASN A 82 7.18 0.97 7.79
N LYS A 83 8.10 1.73 7.21
CA LYS A 83 9.36 2.14 7.86
C LYS A 83 9.14 3.04 9.07
N SER A 84 8.03 3.75 9.15
CA SER A 84 7.66 4.56 10.32
C SER A 84 7.05 3.75 11.48
N GLY A 85 6.94 2.42 11.33
CA GLY A 85 6.59 1.49 12.39
C GLY A 85 5.19 0.88 12.29
N HIS A 86 4.47 1.10 11.18
CA HIS A 86 3.15 0.49 10.96
C HIS A 86 3.28 -0.88 10.28
N THR A 87 2.56 -1.85 10.80
CA THR A 87 2.37 -3.14 10.11
C THR A 87 1.29 -3.00 9.06
N ILE A 88 1.59 -3.43 7.83
CA ILE A 88 0.68 -3.28 6.69
C ILE A 88 0.36 -4.65 6.10
N VAL A 89 -0.92 -4.90 5.88
CA VAL A 89 -1.42 -6.05 5.13
C VAL A 89 -2.03 -5.54 3.84
N VAL A 90 -1.57 -6.05 2.71
CA VAL A 90 -2.04 -5.66 1.38
C VAL A 90 -2.68 -6.85 0.69
N ILE A 91 -3.86 -6.66 0.13
CA ILE A 91 -4.50 -7.61 -0.77
C ILE A 91 -4.34 -7.07 -2.19
N GLU A 92 -3.67 -7.83 -3.04
CA GLU A 92 -3.40 -7.43 -4.42
C GLU A 92 -3.31 -8.65 -5.35
N HIS A 93 -3.54 -8.44 -6.63
CA HIS A 93 -3.38 -9.43 -7.68
C HIS A 93 -2.24 -9.08 -8.65
N ASP A 94 -1.68 -7.88 -8.57
CA ASP A 94 -0.47 -7.49 -9.31
C ASP A 94 0.78 -8.08 -8.63
N MET A 95 1.26 -9.19 -9.17
CA MET A 95 2.42 -9.90 -8.62
C MET A 95 3.67 -9.03 -8.61
N LYS A 96 3.85 -8.14 -9.61
CA LYS A 96 5.00 -7.24 -9.66
C LYS A 96 4.96 -6.23 -8.50
N PHE A 97 3.79 -5.69 -8.22
CA PHE A 97 3.59 -4.79 -7.08
C PHE A 97 3.89 -5.48 -5.76
N VAL A 98 3.28 -6.66 -5.54
CA VAL A 98 3.43 -7.45 -4.30
C VAL A 98 4.87 -7.87 -4.07
N MET A 99 5.57 -8.37 -5.10
CA MET A 99 6.96 -8.81 -5.00
C MET A 99 7.95 -7.68 -4.66
N ASN A 100 7.64 -6.44 -5.04
CA ASN A 100 8.49 -5.29 -4.72
C ASN A 100 8.12 -4.60 -3.41
N LEU A 101 6.90 -4.84 -2.90
CA LEU A 101 6.40 -4.19 -1.70
C LEU A 101 6.57 -5.03 -0.43
N CYS A 102 6.23 -6.33 -0.50
CA CYS A 102 5.99 -7.16 0.68
C CYS A 102 7.25 -7.92 1.12
N ASP A 103 7.45 -8.02 2.44
CA ASP A 103 8.50 -8.85 3.03
C ASP A 103 8.07 -10.34 3.11
N TYR A 104 6.76 -10.57 3.23
CA TYR A 104 6.15 -11.89 3.31
C TYR A 104 4.84 -11.93 2.54
N ILE A 105 4.62 -12.98 1.78
CA ILE A 105 3.50 -13.12 0.85
C ILE A 105 2.78 -14.44 1.11
N MET A 106 1.47 -14.39 1.16
CA MET A 106 0.58 -15.56 1.14
C MET A 106 -0.19 -15.54 -0.17
N VAL A 107 -0.09 -16.60 -0.95
CA VAL A 107 -0.75 -16.73 -2.25
C VAL A 107 -1.98 -17.60 -2.13
N LEU A 108 -3.11 -17.04 -2.55
CA LEU A 108 -4.39 -17.73 -2.58
C LEU A 108 -4.81 -17.98 -4.02
N SER A 109 -5.38 -19.15 -4.26
CA SER A 109 -6.02 -19.51 -5.54
C SER A 109 -7.30 -20.28 -5.27
N PHE A 110 -8.42 -19.80 -5.82
CA PHE A 110 -9.76 -20.39 -5.59
C PHE A 110 -10.09 -20.62 -4.11
N GLY A 111 -9.69 -19.66 -3.22
CA GLY A 111 -9.96 -19.74 -1.79
C GLY A 111 -8.99 -20.62 -0.98
N GLU A 112 -8.03 -21.26 -1.63
CA GLU A 112 -7.03 -22.11 -0.99
C GLU A 112 -5.64 -21.46 -0.98
N LYS A 113 -4.90 -21.62 0.11
CA LYS A 113 -3.50 -21.19 0.19
C LYS A 113 -2.63 -22.17 -0.62
N ILE A 114 -2.00 -21.67 -1.67
CA ILE A 114 -1.13 -22.49 -2.54
C ILE A 114 0.35 -22.32 -2.22
N CYS A 115 0.77 -21.17 -1.66
CA CYS A 115 2.15 -20.89 -1.28
C CYS A 115 2.19 -19.78 -0.23
N GLU A 116 3.26 -19.75 0.57
CA GLU A 116 3.59 -18.61 1.45
C GLU A 116 5.10 -18.54 1.68
N GLY A 117 5.62 -17.34 1.88
CA GLY A 117 7.03 -17.10 2.16
C GLY A 117 7.51 -15.72 1.73
N THR A 118 8.82 -15.57 1.66
CA THR A 118 9.44 -14.35 1.11
C THR A 118 9.17 -14.25 -0.39
N PRO A 119 9.34 -13.06 -1.00
CA PRO A 119 9.18 -12.88 -2.44
C PRO A 119 9.94 -13.89 -3.28
N ASP A 120 11.19 -14.24 -2.91
CA ASP A 120 12.01 -15.21 -3.64
C ASP A 120 11.43 -16.63 -3.59
N VAL A 121 10.90 -17.05 -2.44
CA VAL A 121 10.23 -18.35 -2.28
C VAL A 121 8.99 -18.40 -3.17
N VAL A 122 8.14 -17.38 -3.09
CA VAL A 122 6.89 -17.31 -3.85
C VAL A 122 7.15 -17.25 -5.36
N LYS A 123 8.14 -16.48 -5.78
CA LYS A 123 8.51 -16.34 -7.20
C LYS A 123 9.00 -17.66 -7.82
N SER A 124 9.66 -18.49 -7.04
CA SER A 124 10.21 -19.79 -7.50
C SER A 124 9.20 -20.94 -7.40
N ASP A 125 8.06 -20.74 -6.75
CA ASP A 125 7.05 -21.78 -6.58
C ASP A 125 6.33 -22.08 -7.90
N LYS A 126 6.29 -23.37 -8.30
CA LYS A 126 5.69 -23.81 -9.55
C LYS A 126 4.17 -23.55 -9.62
N LYS A 127 3.45 -23.73 -8.51
CA LYS A 127 2.00 -23.52 -8.47
C LYS A 127 1.67 -22.05 -8.67
N VAL A 128 2.48 -21.14 -8.08
CA VAL A 128 2.35 -19.70 -8.27
C VAL A 128 2.65 -19.31 -9.71
N GLN A 129 3.72 -19.87 -10.31
CA GLN A 129 4.07 -19.62 -11.69
C GLN A 129 2.95 -20.04 -12.65
N GLU A 130 2.35 -21.22 -12.44
CA GLU A 130 1.23 -21.71 -13.24
C GLU A 130 -0.03 -20.85 -13.07
N ALA A 131 -0.36 -20.42 -11.84
CA ALA A 131 -1.56 -19.67 -11.55
C ALA A 131 -1.52 -18.20 -12.02
N TYR A 132 -0.36 -17.55 -11.92
CA TYR A 132 -0.24 -16.09 -12.09
C TYR A 132 0.66 -15.65 -13.24
N PHE A 133 1.68 -16.43 -13.61
CA PHE A 133 2.63 -16.02 -14.66
C PHE A 133 2.37 -16.72 -16.01
N GLY A 134 1.48 -17.73 -16.05
CA GLY A 134 1.15 -18.48 -17.26
C GLY A 134 2.31 -19.34 -17.80
N ARG A 135 2.01 -20.28 -18.68
CA ARG A 135 3.00 -21.20 -19.28
C ARG A 135 4.01 -20.55 -20.23
N GLY A 136 3.86 -19.25 -20.53
CA GLY A 136 4.67 -18.57 -21.55
C GLY A 136 5.95 -17.91 -21.04
N THR A 137 6.18 -17.81 -19.74
CA THR A 137 7.34 -17.05 -19.17
C THR A 137 8.49 -17.96 -18.75
N ILE A 138 8.30 -19.28 -18.70
CA ILE A 138 9.28 -20.25 -18.20
C ILE A 138 10.41 -20.53 -19.21
N GLN A 139 10.23 -20.24 -20.51
CA GLN A 139 11.20 -20.59 -21.56
C GLN A 139 12.35 -19.60 -21.79
N LYS A 140 12.35 -18.42 -21.14
CA LYS A 140 13.41 -17.41 -21.39
C LYS A 140 14.51 -17.31 -20.33
N SER A 141 14.47 -18.10 -19.26
CA SER A 141 15.46 -18.04 -18.18
C SER A 141 16.53 -19.14 -18.23
N ASN A 142 16.45 -20.10 -19.16
CA ASN A 142 17.40 -21.21 -19.26
C ASN A 142 18.37 -21.13 -20.46
N GLU A 143 18.37 -20.01 -21.18
CA GLU A 143 19.38 -19.78 -22.25
C GLU A 143 20.10 -18.44 -22.00
N ARG A 144 21.01 -18.45 -21.00
CA ARG A 144 22.21 -17.58 -21.00
C ARG A 144 23.19 -18.08 -19.93
#